data_4250246b80752a52055aa35fa8f7baca
#
_entry.id   4250246b80752a52055aa35fa8f7baca
#
_cell.length_a   1.000
_cell.length_b   1.000
_cell.length_c   1.000
_cell.angle_alpha   90.00
_cell.angle_beta   90.00
_cell.angle_gamma   90.00
#
_symmetry.space_group_name_H-M   'P 1'
#
loop_
_entity.id
_entity.type
_entity.pdbx_description
1 polymer ?
#
loop_
_entity_poly.entity_id
_entity_poly.type
_entity_poly.pdbx_seq_one_letter_code
_entity_poly.pdbx_strand_id
1 'polypeptide(L)'
;MDRKQCVVVNGTKSSEQPVISGVPQGSVLGPVLFVLFINDLESAVMRNSTVRFFADDTRISKHIKCVDDHKALQEDFTSILGWAKRNNMQLHEQKFELLVHRAGLATSLDHMPFTSQLYSYKASEEVSLWPTDELRDLGVIISSDLSWKSQISLAVTKARSFAAWVLSVFKSREPEVMMTLHKSYVRSQLEYCSLLWHPQSIDDIEAIEGVQRTFTSKIMGLGHMNYWERLKALNLMSLQRRRERYVIIMMWKIINGVVPNDMKIEYHHNERLGIRASLPSMFTGCRQRVRTLYDSSFAYIGPNLWNVLPKRINLIGDQHKFKGELTKFVLSLPDKPPVHGYVRANNNSLVEVVVPPH
;
A
#
# COMPACT_ATOMS: atom_id res chain seq x y z
N MET A 1 -40.47 -0.34 -12.03
CA MET A 1 -39.99 1.06 -12.18
C MET A 1 -39.48 1.23 -13.59
N ASP A 2 -40.12 2.03 -14.40
CA ASP A 2 -39.69 2.27 -15.79
C ASP A 2 -38.61 3.36 -15.86
N ARG A 3 -37.40 3.04 -15.36
CA ARG A 3 -36.28 3.94 -15.56
C ARG A 3 -35.78 3.83 -16.99
N LYS A 4 -35.55 4.99 -17.61
CA LYS A 4 -34.96 5.08 -18.95
C LYS A 4 -33.71 5.98 -18.91
N GLN A 5 -32.82 5.74 -19.83
CA GLN A 5 -31.60 6.56 -20.01
C GLN A 5 -31.46 6.93 -21.48
N CYS A 6 -30.86 8.08 -21.73
CA CYS A 6 -30.43 8.52 -23.06
C CYS A 6 -29.07 9.20 -22.94
N VAL A 7 -28.30 9.21 -24.02
CA VAL A 7 -27.03 9.93 -24.14
C VAL A 7 -27.30 11.27 -24.82
N VAL A 8 -26.71 12.33 -24.27
CA VAL A 8 -26.80 13.69 -24.87
C VAL A 8 -25.40 14.15 -25.25
N VAL A 9 -25.19 14.42 -26.53
CA VAL A 9 -23.92 14.96 -27.07
C VAL A 9 -24.23 16.20 -27.88
N ASN A 10 -23.64 17.32 -27.52
CA ASN A 10 -23.86 18.62 -28.19
C ASN A 10 -25.34 18.98 -28.37
N GLY A 11 -26.17 18.69 -27.36
CA GLY A 11 -27.62 18.98 -27.39
C GLY A 11 -28.47 17.95 -28.13
N THR A 12 -27.90 17.00 -28.83
CA THR A 12 -28.59 15.91 -29.53
C THR A 12 -28.77 14.73 -28.60
N LYS A 13 -30.03 14.25 -28.44
CA LYS A 13 -30.38 13.10 -27.61
C LYS A 13 -30.42 11.82 -28.45
N SER A 14 -29.87 10.73 -27.90
CA SER A 14 -30.12 9.38 -28.43
C SER A 14 -31.55 8.89 -28.16
N SER A 15 -31.94 7.75 -28.72
CA SER A 15 -33.12 7.04 -28.30
C SER A 15 -33.04 6.65 -26.81
N GLU A 16 -34.22 6.64 -26.14
CA GLU A 16 -34.30 6.19 -24.76
C GLU A 16 -34.16 4.67 -24.68
N GLN A 17 -33.34 4.18 -23.74
CA GLN A 17 -33.17 2.77 -23.44
C GLN A 17 -33.62 2.47 -22.00
N PRO A 18 -34.27 1.35 -21.73
CA PRO A 18 -34.71 0.97 -20.40
C PRO A 18 -33.49 0.68 -19.53
N VAL A 19 -33.51 1.12 -18.24
CA VAL A 19 -32.52 0.76 -17.23
C VAL A 19 -33.09 -0.36 -16.38
N ILE A 20 -32.65 -1.58 -16.67
CA ILE A 20 -33.17 -2.80 -16.04
C ILE A 20 -32.44 -3.19 -14.75
N SER A 21 -31.24 -2.66 -14.51
CA SER A 21 -30.41 -2.99 -13.32
C SER A 21 -29.47 -1.84 -12.96
N GLY A 22 -28.85 -1.94 -11.80
CA GLY A 22 -27.84 -1.00 -11.31
C GLY A 22 -28.39 0.29 -10.68
N VAL A 23 -27.47 1.10 -10.15
CA VAL A 23 -27.76 2.43 -9.60
C VAL A 23 -27.24 3.51 -10.53
N PRO A 24 -27.87 4.71 -10.58
CA PRO A 24 -27.38 5.80 -11.42
C PRO A 24 -25.97 6.21 -11.02
N GLN A 25 -25.01 6.12 -11.94
CA GLN A 25 -23.66 6.61 -11.70
C GLN A 25 -23.66 8.14 -11.49
N GLY A 26 -22.87 8.61 -10.50
CA GLY A 26 -22.83 10.02 -10.14
C GLY A 26 -23.98 10.49 -9.25
N SER A 27 -24.92 9.63 -8.84
CA SER A 27 -25.95 9.98 -7.86
C SER A 27 -25.39 9.94 -6.44
N VAL A 28 -25.93 10.77 -5.56
CA VAL A 28 -25.55 10.82 -4.13
C VAL A 28 -25.94 9.52 -3.40
N LEU A 29 -27.05 8.89 -3.79
CA LEU A 29 -27.56 7.67 -3.16
C LEU A 29 -26.94 6.38 -3.72
N GLY A 30 -26.37 6.42 -4.92
CA GLY A 30 -25.81 5.25 -5.58
C GLY A 30 -24.82 4.45 -4.71
N PRO A 31 -23.80 5.11 -4.15
CA PRO A 31 -22.84 4.43 -3.28
C PRO A 31 -23.46 3.81 -2.02
N VAL A 32 -24.41 4.51 -1.38
CA VAL A 32 -25.11 4.03 -0.18
C VAL A 32 -25.96 2.81 -0.50
N LEU A 33 -26.71 2.85 -1.60
CA LEU A 33 -27.55 1.72 -2.04
C LEU A 33 -26.69 0.51 -2.42
N PHE A 34 -25.51 0.73 -3.02
CA PHE A 34 -24.59 -0.35 -3.34
C PHE A 34 -24.03 -1.00 -2.08
N VAL A 35 -23.61 -0.22 -1.08
CA VAL A 35 -23.11 -0.76 0.20
C VAL A 35 -24.21 -1.57 0.90
N LEU A 36 -25.46 -1.08 0.93
CA LEU A 36 -26.61 -1.83 1.48
C LEU A 36 -26.85 -3.14 0.71
N PHE A 37 -26.73 -3.11 -0.61
CA PHE A 37 -26.93 -4.28 -1.47
C PHE A 37 -25.88 -5.37 -1.23
N ILE A 38 -24.58 -4.99 -1.06
CA ILE A 38 -23.49 -5.97 -0.92
C ILE A 38 -23.26 -6.40 0.54
N ASN A 39 -23.90 -5.76 1.51
CA ASN A 39 -23.60 -5.91 2.94
C ASN A 39 -23.82 -7.34 3.47
N ASP A 40 -24.72 -8.12 2.88
CA ASP A 40 -25.00 -9.49 3.30
C ASP A 40 -24.13 -10.55 2.61
N LEU A 41 -23.26 -10.15 1.65
CA LEU A 41 -22.37 -11.07 0.96
C LEU A 41 -21.40 -11.79 1.93
N GLU A 42 -20.95 -11.11 2.98
CA GLU A 42 -20.07 -11.73 3.99
C GLU A 42 -20.76 -12.94 4.67
N SER A 43 -22.07 -12.90 4.83
CA SER A 43 -22.85 -13.99 5.43
C SER A 43 -22.90 -15.25 4.56
N ALA A 44 -22.57 -15.15 3.27
CA ALA A 44 -22.47 -16.30 2.37
C ALA A 44 -21.22 -17.15 2.63
N VAL A 45 -20.21 -16.62 3.34
CA VAL A 45 -18.95 -17.31 3.62
C VAL A 45 -19.04 -18.02 4.97
N MET A 46 -19.04 -19.35 4.96
CA MET A 46 -19.32 -20.18 6.14
C MET A 46 -18.13 -20.98 6.65
N ARG A 47 -17.03 -21.08 5.87
CA ARG A 47 -15.88 -21.97 6.17
C ARG A 47 -14.65 -21.24 6.70
N ASN A 48 -14.85 -20.13 7.39
CA ASN A 48 -13.77 -19.33 8.01
C ASN A 48 -12.76 -18.74 7.00
N SER A 49 -13.16 -18.50 5.76
CA SER A 49 -12.38 -17.64 4.87
C SER A 49 -12.56 -16.19 5.27
N THR A 50 -11.52 -15.38 5.11
CA THR A 50 -11.59 -13.94 5.35
C THR A 50 -12.02 -13.25 4.06
N VAL A 51 -13.10 -12.47 4.13
CA VAL A 51 -13.57 -11.65 3.01
C VAL A 51 -13.31 -10.19 3.31
N ARG A 52 -12.90 -9.43 2.31
CA ARG A 52 -12.71 -7.98 2.37
C ARG A 52 -13.32 -7.35 1.12
N PHE A 53 -13.95 -6.20 1.31
CA PHE A 53 -14.63 -5.47 0.25
C PHE A 53 -14.06 -4.07 0.10
N PHE A 54 -13.95 -3.63 -1.13
CA PHE A 54 -13.73 -2.23 -1.46
C PHE A 54 -14.57 -1.89 -2.68
N ALA A 55 -15.71 -1.25 -2.46
CA ALA A 55 -16.76 -1.08 -3.47
C ALA A 55 -17.16 -2.43 -4.08
N ASP A 56 -17.02 -2.61 -5.38
CA ASP A 56 -17.30 -3.84 -6.13
C ASP A 56 -16.15 -4.87 -6.10
N ASP A 57 -14.95 -4.44 -5.71
CA ASP A 57 -13.81 -5.36 -5.56
C ASP A 57 -13.96 -6.21 -4.30
N THR A 58 -14.00 -7.52 -4.47
CA THR A 58 -14.14 -8.51 -3.40
C THR A 58 -12.89 -9.40 -3.35
N ARG A 59 -12.30 -9.51 -2.18
CA ARG A 59 -11.16 -10.39 -1.92
C ARG A 59 -11.55 -11.45 -0.91
N ILE A 60 -11.33 -12.73 -1.25
CA ILE A 60 -11.44 -13.85 -0.33
C ILE A 60 -10.05 -14.44 -0.08
N SER A 61 -9.73 -14.77 1.15
CA SER A 61 -8.44 -15.34 1.54
C SER A 61 -8.59 -16.36 2.65
N LYS A 62 -7.73 -17.39 2.62
CA LYS A 62 -7.68 -18.45 3.64
C LYS A 62 -6.25 -18.93 3.83
N HIS A 63 -5.91 -19.22 5.08
CA HIS A 63 -4.66 -19.89 5.40
C HIS A 63 -4.82 -21.39 5.13
N ILE A 64 -4.04 -21.94 4.21
CA ILE A 64 -4.10 -23.33 3.77
C ILE A 64 -3.06 -24.15 4.51
N LYS A 65 -3.51 -25.12 5.31
CA LYS A 65 -2.67 -26.07 6.05
C LYS A 65 -2.82 -27.49 5.52
N CYS A 66 -3.98 -27.81 4.97
CA CYS A 66 -4.32 -29.16 4.47
C CYS A 66 -5.27 -29.08 3.26
N VAL A 67 -5.57 -30.24 2.66
CA VAL A 67 -6.49 -30.35 1.50
C VAL A 67 -7.90 -29.85 1.83
N ASP A 68 -8.36 -30.08 3.06
CA ASP A 68 -9.70 -29.67 3.45
C ASP A 68 -9.84 -28.15 3.51
N ASP A 69 -8.75 -27.42 3.79
CA ASP A 69 -8.75 -25.95 3.69
C ASP A 69 -8.95 -25.48 2.24
N HIS A 70 -8.38 -26.21 1.25
CA HIS A 70 -8.63 -25.91 -0.17
C HIS A 70 -10.10 -26.12 -0.54
N LYS A 71 -10.68 -27.26 -0.11
CA LYS A 71 -12.10 -27.54 -0.33
C LYS A 71 -12.98 -26.47 0.32
N ALA A 72 -12.68 -26.12 1.57
CA ALA A 72 -13.40 -25.09 2.29
C ALA A 72 -13.33 -23.71 1.59
N LEU A 73 -12.16 -23.34 1.03
CA LEU A 73 -12.04 -22.10 0.24
C LEU A 73 -12.85 -22.17 -1.04
N GLN A 74 -12.86 -23.35 -1.73
CA GLN A 74 -13.71 -23.54 -2.91
C GLN A 74 -15.20 -23.46 -2.59
N GLU A 75 -15.63 -24.05 -1.46
CA GLU A 75 -17.02 -23.98 -1.01
C GLU A 75 -17.45 -22.54 -0.72
N ASP A 76 -16.62 -21.78 0.00
CA ASP A 76 -16.87 -20.35 0.27
C ASP A 76 -16.91 -19.53 -1.03
N PHE A 77 -16.00 -19.78 -1.96
CA PHE A 77 -15.98 -19.12 -3.26
C PHE A 77 -17.25 -19.46 -4.07
N THR A 78 -17.64 -20.72 -4.11
CA THR A 78 -18.89 -21.17 -4.76
C THR A 78 -20.12 -20.52 -4.12
N SER A 79 -20.11 -20.33 -2.81
CA SER A 79 -21.19 -19.65 -2.08
C SER A 79 -21.32 -18.18 -2.47
N ILE A 80 -20.19 -17.48 -2.67
CA ILE A 80 -20.15 -16.09 -3.21
C ILE A 80 -20.75 -16.05 -4.62
N LEU A 81 -20.35 -16.97 -5.51
CA LEU A 81 -20.91 -17.06 -6.85
C LEU A 81 -22.43 -17.31 -6.83
N GLY A 82 -22.88 -18.20 -5.93
CA GLY A 82 -24.28 -18.48 -5.70
C GLY A 82 -25.06 -17.26 -5.17
N TRP A 83 -24.47 -16.49 -4.27
CA TRP A 83 -25.04 -15.24 -3.77
C TRP A 83 -25.20 -14.23 -4.92
N ALA A 84 -24.17 -14.03 -5.73
CA ALA A 84 -24.21 -13.11 -6.86
C ALA A 84 -25.32 -13.49 -7.86
N LYS A 85 -25.46 -14.79 -8.16
CA LYS A 85 -26.53 -15.29 -9.04
C LYS A 85 -27.93 -15.03 -8.47
N ARG A 86 -28.15 -15.27 -7.16
CA ARG A 86 -29.44 -15.00 -6.51
C ARG A 86 -29.80 -13.52 -6.49
N ASN A 87 -28.80 -12.65 -6.41
CA ASN A 87 -28.96 -11.20 -6.38
C ASN A 87 -28.89 -10.55 -7.78
N ASN A 88 -28.94 -11.32 -8.87
CA ASN A 88 -28.82 -10.83 -10.24
C ASN A 88 -27.56 -10.00 -10.50
N MET A 89 -26.48 -10.27 -9.78
CA MET A 89 -25.17 -9.64 -9.97
C MET A 89 -24.35 -10.51 -10.92
N GLN A 90 -24.02 -9.97 -12.08
CA GLN A 90 -23.18 -10.67 -13.05
C GLN A 90 -21.71 -10.48 -12.67
N LEU A 91 -21.05 -11.54 -12.27
CA LEU A 91 -19.62 -11.58 -12.04
C LEU A 91 -18.90 -11.94 -13.34
N HIS A 92 -17.79 -11.26 -13.59
CA HIS A 92 -16.98 -11.49 -14.79
C HIS A 92 -15.92 -12.56 -14.51
N GLU A 93 -16.21 -13.82 -14.77
CA GLU A 93 -15.39 -14.98 -14.42
C GLU A 93 -13.93 -14.89 -14.91
N GLN A 94 -13.71 -14.28 -16.08
CA GLN A 94 -12.38 -14.07 -16.66
C GLN A 94 -11.51 -13.03 -15.94
N LYS A 95 -12.10 -12.27 -15.00
CA LYS A 95 -11.38 -11.29 -14.17
C LYS A 95 -10.99 -11.82 -12.80
N PHE A 96 -11.36 -13.05 -12.48
CA PHE A 96 -10.92 -13.66 -11.23
C PHE A 96 -9.44 -14.01 -11.32
N GLU A 97 -8.70 -13.63 -10.30
CA GLU A 97 -7.28 -13.90 -10.18
C GLU A 97 -6.99 -14.67 -8.88
N LEU A 98 -6.07 -15.60 -8.93
CA LEU A 98 -5.63 -16.40 -7.80
C LEU A 98 -4.17 -16.10 -7.48
N LEU A 99 -3.89 -15.61 -6.27
CA LEU A 99 -2.55 -15.43 -5.78
C LEU A 99 -2.28 -16.35 -4.60
N VAL A 100 -1.18 -17.10 -4.68
CA VAL A 100 -0.76 -18.01 -3.62
C VAL A 100 0.55 -17.53 -3.01
N HIS A 101 0.51 -17.13 -1.74
CA HIS A 101 1.71 -16.79 -1.00
C HIS A 101 2.32 -18.04 -0.37
N ARG A 102 3.61 -18.28 -0.62
CA ARG A 102 4.35 -19.40 -0.08
C ARG A 102 5.33 -18.93 0.97
N ALA A 103 5.25 -19.49 2.16
CA ALA A 103 6.23 -19.26 3.20
C ALA A 103 7.55 -19.95 2.82
N GLY A 104 8.41 -19.23 2.12
CA GLY A 104 9.89 -19.41 2.12
C GLY A 104 10.52 -20.76 1.73
N LEU A 105 9.82 -21.73 1.14
CA LEU A 105 10.29 -23.11 1.08
C LEU A 105 10.27 -23.81 -0.28
N ALA A 106 10.16 -23.12 -1.37
CA ALA A 106 10.05 -23.78 -2.67
C ALA A 106 11.35 -23.76 -3.48
N THR A 107 12.43 -24.30 -2.95
CA THR A 107 13.54 -24.79 -3.80
C THR A 107 13.65 -26.32 -3.85
N SER A 108 12.82 -27.05 -3.10
CA SER A 108 12.69 -28.49 -3.26
C SER A 108 11.21 -28.88 -3.23
N LEU A 109 10.67 -29.13 -4.40
CA LEU A 109 9.31 -29.62 -4.64
C LEU A 109 9.04 -31.00 -4.05
N ASP A 110 10.09 -31.69 -3.52
CA ASP A 110 10.06 -33.11 -3.23
C ASP A 110 9.55 -33.51 -1.85
N HIS A 111 9.30 -32.56 -0.94
CA HIS A 111 8.92 -32.88 0.45
C HIS A 111 7.71 -32.16 1.01
N MET A 112 6.91 -31.50 0.20
CA MET A 112 5.60 -31.02 0.64
C MET A 112 4.49 -31.92 0.11
N PRO A 113 3.67 -32.55 0.97
CA PRO A 113 2.55 -33.39 0.54
C PRO A 113 1.46 -32.61 -0.20
N PHE A 114 1.56 -31.29 -0.31
CA PHE A 114 0.63 -30.41 -0.99
C PHE A 114 1.38 -29.40 -1.85
N THR A 115 1.64 -29.74 -3.08
CA THR A 115 2.06 -28.79 -4.10
C THR A 115 0.86 -27.94 -4.47
N SER A 116 0.76 -26.74 -3.88
CA SER A 116 -0.23 -25.71 -4.25
C SER A 116 -0.17 -25.34 -5.76
N GLN A 117 0.83 -25.85 -6.48
CA GLN A 117 0.94 -25.72 -7.92
C GLN A 117 -0.12 -26.49 -8.71
N LEU A 118 -0.74 -27.52 -8.10
CA LEU A 118 -1.71 -28.39 -8.77
C LEU A 118 -3.16 -28.11 -8.37
N TYR A 119 -3.42 -27.20 -7.41
CA TYR A 119 -4.78 -26.91 -7.01
C TYR A 119 -5.30 -25.69 -7.77
N SER A 120 -6.25 -25.94 -8.67
CA SER A 120 -7.03 -24.91 -9.33
C SER A 120 -8.38 -24.75 -8.63
N TYR A 121 -8.88 -23.54 -8.55
CA TYR A 121 -10.22 -23.26 -8.07
C TYR A 121 -11.15 -23.07 -9.27
N LYS A 122 -12.38 -23.57 -9.17
CA LYS A 122 -13.37 -23.48 -10.24
C LYS A 122 -14.27 -22.28 -10.04
N ALA A 123 -14.29 -21.38 -11.00
CA ALA A 123 -15.27 -20.31 -11.09
C ALA A 123 -16.57 -20.77 -11.76
N SER A 124 -16.46 -21.67 -12.75
CA SER A 124 -17.56 -22.38 -13.40
C SER A 124 -17.09 -23.74 -13.89
N GLU A 125 -17.95 -24.48 -14.61
CA GLU A 125 -17.55 -25.75 -15.23
C GLU A 125 -16.45 -25.54 -16.28
N GLU A 126 -16.43 -24.39 -16.93
CA GLU A 126 -15.50 -24.06 -18.02
C GLU A 126 -14.28 -23.27 -17.55
N VAL A 127 -14.39 -22.51 -16.44
CA VAL A 127 -13.33 -21.59 -15.98
C VAL A 127 -12.66 -22.10 -14.71
N SER A 128 -11.38 -22.45 -14.82
CA SER A 128 -10.51 -22.79 -13.70
C SER A 128 -9.50 -21.68 -13.44
N LEU A 129 -9.32 -21.34 -12.16
CA LEU A 129 -8.39 -20.32 -11.71
C LEU A 129 -7.05 -20.97 -11.36
N TRP A 130 -6.00 -20.54 -12.04
CA TRP A 130 -4.64 -20.99 -11.78
C TRP A 130 -3.86 -19.91 -11.03
N PRO A 131 -2.93 -20.28 -10.16
CA PRO A 131 -2.09 -19.31 -9.46
C PRO A 131 -1.31 -18.45 -10.43
N THR A 132 -1.33 -17.13 -10.18
CA THR A 132 -0.49 -16.13 -10.85
C THR A 132 0.68 -15.75 -9.94
N ASP A 133 1.81 -15.32 -10.52
CA ASP A 133 2.94 -14.83 -9.75
C ASP A 133 2.71 -13.44 -9.19
N GLU A 134 1.90 -12.64 -9.84
CA GLU A 134 1.56 -11.28 -9.47
C GLU A 134 0.10 -10.97 -9.80
N LEU A 135 -0.53 -10.16 -8.97
CA LEU A 135 -1.83 -9.58 -9.28
C LEU A 135 -1.85 -8.09 -8.89
N ARG A 136 -2.79 -7.37 -9.47
CA ARG A 136 -3.00 -5.96 -9.16
C ARG A 136 -4.25 -5.77 -8.31
N ASP A 137 -4.06 -5.44 -7.03
CA ASP A 137 -5.13 -5.18 -6.06
C ASP A 137 -5.15 -3.69 -5.70
N LEU A 138 -6.30 -3.03 -5.89
CA LEU A 138 -6.50 -1.59 -5.65
C LEU A 138 -5.37 -0.70 -6.19
N GLY A 139 -4.84 -1.05 -7.36
CA GLY A 139 -3.77 -0.30 -8.02
C GLY A 139 -2.35 -0.61 -7.55
N VAL A 140 -2.16 -1.55 -6.60
CA VAL A 140 -0.87 -2.02 -6.10
C VAL A 140 -0.60 -3.42 -6.64
N ILE A 141 0.62 -3.68 -7.12
CA ILE A 141 1.06 -5.01 -7.53
C ILE A 141 1.48 -5.78 -6.28
N ILE A 142 0.87 -6.94 -6.07
CA ILE A 142 1.19 -7.88 -5.01
C ILE A 142 1.79 -9.13 -5.66
N SER A 143 3.00 -9.52 -5.25
CA SER A 143 3.69 -10.68 -5.78
C SER A 143 3.52 -11.90 -4.86
N SER A 144 3.54 -13.09 -5.44
CA SER A 144 3.41 -14.37 -4.71
C SER A 144 4.52 -14.58 -3.69
N ASP A 145 5.70 -14.04 -3.94
CA ASP A 145 6.86 -14.08 -3.05
C ASP A 145 6.89 -12.97 -1.99
N LEU A 146 5.85 -12.11 -1.97
CA LEU A 146 5.75 -10.93 -1.10
C LEU A 146 6.86 -9.89 -1.32
N SER A 147 7.58 -9.94 -2.45
CA SER A 147 8.50 -8.87 -2.82
C SER A 147 7.75 -7.65 -3.35
N TRP A 148 8.33 -6.48 -3.16
CA TRP A 148 7.75 -5.22 -3.65
C TRP A 148 8.45 -4.68 -4.90
N LYS A 149 9.34 -5.47 -5.52
CA LYS A 149 10.17 -5.04 -6.66
C LYS A 149 9.33 -4.56 -7.84
N SER A 150 8.33 -5.33 -8.24
CA SER A 150 7.43 -4.98 -9.35
C SER A 150 6.63 -3.71 -9.05
N GLN A 151 6.10 -3.57 -7.84
CA GLN A 151 5.40 -2.37 -7.41
C GLN A 151 6.31 -1.14 -7.40
N ILE A 152 7.53 -1.26 -6.87
CA ILE A 152 8.51 -0.18 -6.83
C ILE A 152 8.92 0.22 -8.24
N SER A 153 9.21 -0.74 -9.10
CA SER A 153 9.54 -0.50 -10.52
C SER A 153 8.42 0.24 -11.25
N LEU A 154 7.15 -0.19 -11.05
CA LEU A 154 5.99 0.48 -11.63
C LEU A 154 5.85 1.92 -11.13
N ALA A 155 5.96 2.14 -9.82
CA ALA A 155 5.85 3.47 -9.21
C ALA A 155 6.95 4.42 -9.72
N VAL A 156 8.19 3.93 -9.77
CA VAL A 156 9.34 4.70 -10.28
C VAL A 156 9.18 5.02 -11.77
N THR A 157 8.74 4.05 -12.58
CA THR A 157 8.52 4.25 -14.03
C THR A 157 7.44 5.29 -14.27
N LYS A 158 6.30 5.20 -13.57
CA LYS A 158 5.22 6.20 -13.66
C LYS A 158 5.70 7.59 -13.22
N ALA A 159 6.39 7.67 -12.09
CA ALA A 159 6.90 8.94 -11.59
C ALA A 159 7.92 9.59 -12.55
N ARG A 160 8.80 8.79 -13.17
CA ARG A 160 9.74 9.28 -14.20
C ARG A 160 9.00 9.78 -15.44
N SER A 161 7.97 9.07 -15.89
CA SER A 161 7.14 9.48 -17.03
C SER A 161 6.44 10.81 -16.75
N PHE A 162 5.83 10.96 -15.56
CA PHE A 162 5.23 12.23 -15.15
C PHE A 162 6.27 13.36 -15.01
N ALA A 163 7.45 13.06 -14.48
CA ALA A 163 8.53 14.03 -14.38
C ALA A 163 8.97 14.51 -15.77
N ALA A 164 9.16 13.59 -16.71
CA ALA A 164 9.50 13.91 -18.10
C ALA A 164 8.41 14.74 -18.78
N TRP A 165 7.14 14.35 -18.60
CA TRP A 165 6.00 15.09 -19.12
C TRP A 165 5.94 16.52 -18.55
N VAL A 166 6.05 16.69 -17.23
CA VAL A 166 6.09 18.02 -16.60
C VAL A 166 7.22 18.87 -17.19
N LEU A 167 8.41 18.29 -17.33
CA LEU A 167 9.57 19.00 -17.85
C LEU A 167 9.44 19.35 -19.36
N SER A 168 8.64 18.63 -20.12
CA SER A 168 8.40 18.92 -21.54
C SER A 168 7.31 19.98 -21.75
N VAL A 169 6.23 19.92 -20.95
CA VAL A 169 5.06 20.80 -21.13
C VAL A 169 5.27 22.16 -20.49
N PHE A 170 5.79 22.21 -19.28
CA PHE A 170 5.98 23.44 -18.53
C PHE A 170 7.35 24.05 -18.81
N LYS A 171 7.38 25.27 -19.32
CA LYS A 171 8.65 25.99 -19.60
C LYS A 171 9.25 26.62 -18.33
N SER A 172 8.41 27.02 -17.38
CA SER A 172 8.88 27.60 -16.11
C SER A 172 9.71 26.59 -15.31
N ARG A 173 10.80 27.05 -14.75
CA ARG A 173 11.67 26.29 -13.83
C ARG A 173 11.75 26.93 -12.45
N GLU A 174 10.86 27.90 -12.20
CA GLU A 174 10.76 28.57 -10.91
C GLU A 174 10.47 27.57 -9.78
N PRO A 175 11.13 27.68 -8.61
CA PRO A 175 11.02 26.72 -7.52
C PRO A 175 9.58 26.45 -7.08
N GLU A 176 8.75 27.50 -6.93
CA GLU A 176 7.37 27.36 -6.46
C GLU A 176 6.51 26.56 -7.44
N VAL A 177 6.60 26.88 -8.74
CA VAL A 177 5.87 26.18 -9.81
C VAL A 177 6.32 24.73 -9.86
N MET A 178 7.64 24.50 -9.95
CA MET A 178 8.21 23.17 -10.04
C MET A 178 7.89 22.31 -8.83
N MET A 179 7.90 22.88 -7.63
CA MET A 179 7.54 22.15 -6.41
C MET A 179 6.07 21.80 -6.34
N THR A 180 5.19 22.65 -6.85
CA THR A 180 3.75 22.35 -6.95
C THR A 180 3.53 21.18 -7.91
N LEU A 181 4.14 21.21 -9.09
CA LEU A 181 4.06 20.14 -10.09
C LEU A 181 4.68 18.83 -9.57
N HIS A 182 5.84 18.92 -8.89
CA HIS A 182 6.47 17.75 -8.27
C HIS A 182 5.55 17.08 -7.26
N LYS A 183 4.96 17.86 -6.34
CA LYS A 183 4.08 17.34 -5.30
C LYS A 183 2.82 16.69 -5.87
N SER A 184 2.23 17.29 -6.91
CA SER A 184 0.95 16.85 -7.48
C SER A 184 1.11 15.66 -8.43
N TYR A 185 2.07 15.67 -9.33
CA TYR A 185 2.18 14.69 -10.41
C TYR A 185 3.26 13.63 -10.18
N VAL A 186 4.42 14.00 -9.68
CA VAL A 186 5.57 13.10 -9.57
C VAL A 186 5.57 12.36 -8.24
N ARG A 187 5.55 13.10 -7.12
CA ARG A 187 5.66 12.54 -5.78
C ARG A 187 4.44 11.69 -5.42
N SER A 188 3.26 12.07 -5.87
CA SER A 188 2.02 11.31 -5.64
C SER A 188 2.12 9.86 -6.14
N GLN A 189 2.83 9.61 -7.24
CA GLN A 189 3.06 8.26 -7.77
C GLN A 189 3.97 7.43 -6.85
N LEU A 190 4.95 8.07 -6.23
CA LEU A 190 5.90 7.41 -5.31
C LEU A 190 5.34 7.19 -3.91
N GLU A 191 4.29 7.90 -3.52
CA GLU A 191 3.72 7.86 -2.18
C GLU A 191 2.40 7.08 -2.10
N TYR A 192 1.78 6.73 -3.24
CA TYR A 192 0.53 5.97 -3.25
C TYR A 192 0.69 4.63 -2.54
N CYS A 193 -0.13 4.37 -1.53
CA CYS A 193 -0.09 3.16 -0.69
C CYS A 193 1.30 2.83 -0.11
N SER A 194 2.17 3.82 0.08
CA SER A 194 3.56 3.62 0.54
C SER A 194 3.68 2.97 1.91
N LEU A 195 2.62 2.91 2.70
CA LEU A 195 2.58 2.17 3.98
C LEU A 195 2.57 0.65 3.76
N LEU A 196 2.05 0.19 2.62
CA LEU A 196 1.97 -1.24 2.30
C LEU A 196 3.31 -1.78 1.80
N TRP A 197 3.97 -1.02 0.92
CA TRP A 197 5.21 -1.43 0.27
C TRP A 197 6.38 -0.55 0.74
N HIS A 198 7.26 -1.15 1.54
CA HIS A 198 8.43 -0.47 2.09
C HIS A 198 9.70 -1.03 1.44
N PRO A 199 10.51 -0.20 0.75
CA PRO A 199 11.74 -0.66 0.11
C PRO A 199 12.75 -1.07 1.17
N GLN A 200 13.37 -2.25 0.98
CA GLN A 200 14.38 -2.79 1.89
C GLN A 200 15.78 -2.77 1.26
N SER A 201 15.86 -2.94 -0.06
CA SER A 201 17.13 -2.91 -0.76
C SER A 201 17.61 -1.48 -0.99
N ILE A 202 18.92 -1.31 -0.99
CA ILE A 202 19.57 -0.03 -1.32
C ILE A 202 19.16 0.40 -2.74
N ASP A 203 19.11 -0.55 -3.67
CA ASP A 203 18.76 -0.28 -5.06
C ASP A 203 17.33 0.27 -5.20
N ASP A 204 16.38 -0.29 -4.46
CA ASP A 204 14.99 0.17 -4.47
C ASP A 204 14.85 1.58 -3.87
N ILE A 205 15.56 1.85 -2.76
CA ILE A 205 15.59 3.18 -2.14
C ILE A 205 16.21 4.19 -3.09
N GLU A 206 17.35 3.85 -3.71
CA GLU A 206 18.04 4.70 -4.69
C GLU A 206 17.19 4.95 -5.94
N ALA A 207 16.46 3.93 -6.42
CA ALA A 207 15.57 4.08 -7.57
C ALA A 207 14.46 5.09 -7.30
N ILE A 208 13.85 5.04 -6.11
CA ILE A 208 12.80 5.97 -5.68
C ILE A 208 13.38 7.37 -5.46
N GLU A 209 14.46 7.48 -4.71
CA GLU A 209 15.12 8.75 -4.39
C GLU A 209 15.69 9.42 -5.64
N GLY A 210 16.18 8.61 -6.60
CA GLY A 210 16.69 9.06 -7.90
C GLY A 210 15.70 9.88 -8.71
N VAL A 211 14.40 9.61 -8.59
CA VAL A 211 13.36 10.41 -9.27
C VAL A 211 13.34 11.84 -8.72
N GLN A 212 13.31 12.00 -7.40
CA GLN A 212 13.33 13.32 -6.75
C GLN A 212 14.66 14.04 -7.00
N ARG A 213 15.77 13.32 -6.94
CA ARG A 213 17.13 13.84 -7.22
C ARG A 213 17.22 14.41 -8.62
N THR A 214 16.74 13.67 -9.64
CA THR A 214 16.74 14.11 -11.03
C THR A 214 15.80 15.30 -11.26
N PHE A 215 14.59 15.25 -10.71
CA PHE A 215 13.62 16.33 -10.87
C PHE A 215 14.12 17.64 -10.25
N THR A 216 14.62 17.59 -9.01
CA THR A 216 15.08 18.79 -8.28
C THR A 216 16.31 19.43 -8.92
N SER A 217 17.14 18.68 -9.68
CA SER A 217 18.27 19.25 -10.41
C SER A 217 17.86 20.12 -11.60
N LYS A 218 16.60 20.04 -12.04
CA LYS A 218 16.06 20.84 -13.15
C LYS A 218 15.37 22.12 -12.69
N ILE A 219 15.35 22.38 -11.40
CA ILE A 219 14.79 23.63 -10.82
C ILE A 219 15.82 24.75 -11.00
N MET A 220 15.33 25.93 -11.40
CA MET A 220 16.18 27.09 -11.62
C MET A 220 16.99 27.48 -10.39
N GLY A 221 18.28 27.75 -10.58
CA GLY A 221 19.19 28.13 -9.50
C GLY A 221 19.70 26.96 -8.65
N LEU A 222 19.22 25.72 -8.83
CA LEU A 222 19.57 24.60 -7.96
C LEU A 222 20.46 23.53 -8.65
N GLY A 223 20.68 23.64 -9.93
CA GLY A 223 21.41 22.61 -10.69
C GLY A 223 22.88 22.39 -10.27
N HIS A 224 23.52 23.41 -9.69
CA HIS A 224 24.90 23.35 -9.22
C HIS A 224 25.04 22.75 -7.80
N MET A 225 23.94 22.67 -7.06
CA MET A 225 23.93 22.14 -5.70
C MET A 225 23.91 20.61 -5.71
N ASN A 226 24.52 19.98 -4.70
CA ASN A 226 24.31 18.56 -4.48
C ASN A 226 22.86 18.27 -4.01
N TYR A 227 22.46 16.98 -4.04
CA TYR A 227 21.07 16.62 -3.76
C TYR A 227 20.58 17.06 -2.37
N TRP A 228 21.43 16.93 -1.35
CA TRP A 228 21.07 17.25 0.03
C TRP A 228 20.95 18.75 0.27
N GLU A 229 21.78 19.53 -0.39
CA GLU A 229 21.68 21.00 -0.40
C GLU A 229 20.37 21.45 -1.05
N ARG A 230 19.98 20.79 -2.16
CA ARG A 230 18.68 21.07 -2.79
C ARG A 230 17.50 20.75 -1.89
N LEU A 231 17.52 19.60 -1.15
CA LEU A 231 16.46 19.29 -0.18
C LEU A 231 16.35 20.37 0.88
N LYS A 232 17.47 20.85 1.41
CA LYS A 232 17.52 21.96 2.38
C LYS A 232 16.93 23.26 1.81
N ALA A 233 17.38 23.65 0.62
CA ALA A 233 16.93 24.88 -0.06
C ALA A 233 15.42 24.85 -0.37
N LEU A 234 14.89 23.68 -0.69
CA LEU A 234 13.46 23.48 -1.01
C LEU A 234 12.59 23.12 0.22
N ASN A 235 13.18 23.03 1.39
CA ASN A 235 12.52 22.54 2.62
C ASN A 235 11.84 21.19 2.40
N LEU A 236 12.55 20.27 1.77
CA LEU A 236 12.10 18.92 1.47
C LEU A 236 12.78 17.91 2.38
N MET A 237 12.04 16.84 2.67
CA MET A 237 12.61 15.61 3.22
C MET A 237 13.02 14.69 2.07
N SER A 238 13.98 13.81 2.30
CA SER A 238 14.16 12.62 1.47
C SER A 238 12.88 11.78 1.43
N LEU A 239 12.69 11.02 0.36
CA LEU A 239 11.51 10.16 0.23
C LEU A 239 11.51 9.05 1.26
N GLN A 240 12.68 8.58 1.69
CA GLN A 240 12.82 7.64 2.81
C GLN A 240 12.23 8.22 4.11
N ARG A 241 12.66 9.43 4.52
CA ARG A 241 12.14 10.12 5.71
C ARG A 241 10.63 10.39 5.63
N ARG A 242 10.13 10.70 4.45
CA ARG A 242 8.71 10.92 4.24
C ARG A 242 7.90 9.64 4.45
N ARG A 243 8.37 8.49 3.98
CA ARG A 243 7.75 7.18 4.19
C ARG A 243 7.71 6.83 5.67
N GLU A 244 8.83 6.98 6.37
CA GLU A 244 8.91 6.75 7.82
C GLU A 244 7.96 7.67 8.58
N ARG A 245 7.84 8.93 8.17
CA ARG A 245 6.86 9.87 8.74
C ARG A 245 5.42 9.37 8.56
N TYR A 246 5.05 8.78 7.42
CA TYR A 246 3.73 8.20 7.22
C TYR A 246 3.49 6.98 8.11
N VAL A 247 4.49 6.12 8.27
CA VAL A 247 4.44 4.98 9.19
C VAL A 247 4.18 5.46 10.62
N ILE A 248 4.88 6.48 11.08
CA ILE A 248 4.70 7.08 12.41
C ILE A 248 3.28 7.67 12.57
N ILE A 249 2.76 8.36 11.54
CA ILE A 249 1.38 8.87 11.57
C ILE A 249 0.36 7.73 11.65
N MET A 250 0.60 6.61 10.98
CA MET A 250 -0.27 5.44 11.07
C MET A 250 -0.21 4.81 12.45
N MET A 251 0.97 4.70 13.06
CA MET A 251 1.11 4.26 14.46
C MET A 251 0.32 5.16 15.41
N TRP A 252 0.40 6.49 15.23
CA TRP A 252 -0.39 7.42 16.03
C TRP A 252 -1.89 7.15 15.89
N LYS A 253 -2.39 6.91 14.66
CA LYS A 253 -3.80 6.62 14.42
C LYS A 253 -4.25 5.32 15.09
N ILE A 254 -3.41 4.29 15.08
CA ILE A 254 -3.68 3.01 15.76
C ILE A 254 -3.74 3.22 17.27
N ILE A 255 -2.75 3.87 17.86
CA ILE A 255 -2.65 4.11 19.31
C ILE A 255 -3.81 4.97 19.82
N ASN A 256 -4.27 5.93 19.05
CA ASN A 256 -5.40 6.80 19.41
C ASN A 256 -6.78 6.29 18.94
N GLY A 257 -6.87 5.04 18.45
CA GLY A 257 -8.13 4.42 18.06
C GLY A 257 -8.82 5.02 16.83
N VAL A 258 -8.09 5.80 16.01
CA VAL A 258 -8.63 6.41 14.78
C VAL A 258 -8.78 5.38 13.67
N VAL A 259 -7.96 4.33 13.69
CA VAL A 259 -8.03 3.17 12.81
C VAL A 259 -7.98 1.89 13.63
N PRO A 260 -8.61 0.80 13.16
CA PRO A 260 -8.57 -0.49 13.82
C PRO A 260 -7.13 -1.01 13.99
N ASN A 261 -6.87 -1.69 15.10
CA ASN A 261 -5.58 -2.34 15.36
C ASN A 261 -5.61 -3.83 14.93
N ASP A 262 -5.86 -4.08 13.65
CA ASP A 262 -5.97 -5.44 13.09
C ASP A 262 -4.65 -6.22 13.22
N MET A 263 -3.52 -5.51 13.29
CA MET A 263 -2.20 -6.11 13.48
C MET A 263 -1.88 -6.46 14.92
N LYS A 264 -2.79 -6.16 15.87
CA LYS A 264 -2.63 -6.43 17.30
C LYS A 264 -1.33 -5.88 17.87
N ILE A 265 -0.95 -4.66 17.45
CA ILE A 265 0.22 -3.98 17.98
C ILE A 265 -0.06 -3.61 19.44
N GLU A 266 0.76 -4.11 20.34
CA GLU A 266 0.68 -3.79 21.76
C GLU A 266 1.45 -2.51 22.07
N TYR A 267 0.94 -1.69 22.99
CA TYR A 267 1.60 -0.48 23.46
C TYR A 267 1.30 -0.23 24.93
N HIS A 268 2.21 0.43 25.62
CA HIS A 268 2.12 0.74 27.04
C HIS A 268 2.64 2.15 27.32
N HIS A 269 2.21 2.70 28.44
CA HIS A 269 2.71 3.97 28.92
C HIS A 269 3.96 3.77 29.78
N ASN A 270 5.04 4.47 29.44
CA ASN A 270 6.26 4.52 30.20
C ASN A 270 6.43 5.94 30.78
N GLU A 271 6.60 6.08 32.10
CA GLU A 271 6.68 7.39 32.76
C GLU A 271 7.80 8.29 32.21
N ARG A 272 8.92 7.69 31.86
CA ARG A 272 10.11 8.40 31.38
C ARG A 272 10.07 8.71 29.88
N LEU A 273 9.54 7.79 29.09
CA LEU A 273 9.63 7.81 27.63
C LEU A 273 8.31 8.08 26.91
N GLY A 274 7.18 8.17 27.65
CA GLY A 274 5.84 8.31 27.09
C GLY A 274 5.28 6.99 26.57
N ILE A 275 4.46 7.02 25.50
CA ILE A 275 3.87 5.80 24.94
C ILE A 275 4.92 5.03 24.14
N ARG A 276 5.06 3.74 24.43
CA ARG A 276 5.98 2.81 23.76
C ARG A 276 5.18 1.67 23.14
N ALA A 277 5.54 1.29 21.93
CA ALA A 277 4.99 0.13 21.26
C ALA A 277 5.90 -1.08 21.48
N SER A 278 5.30 -2.23 21.79
CA SER A 278 6.02 -3.48 21.93
C SER A 278 6.44 -3.99 20.56
N LEU A 279 7.68 -4.45 20.45
CA LEU A 279 8.13 -5.17 19.27
C LEU A 279 7.53 -6.58 19.31
N PRO A 280 6.92 -7.05 18.20
CA PRO A 280 6.45 -8.42 18.15
C PRO A 280 7.61 -9.39 18.41
N SER A 281 7.36 -10.43 19.21
CA SER A 281 8.35 -11.47 19.48
C SER A 281 8.71 -12.19 18.17
N MET A 282 9.99 -12.24 17.86
CA MET A 282 10.47 -13.06 16.75
C MET A 282 10.40 -14.54 17.13
N PHE A 283 9.90 -15.37 16.23
CA PHE A 283 9.99 -16.82 16.38
C PHE A 283 11.47 -17.24 16.31
N THR A 284 11.98 -17.80 17.40
CA THR A 284 13.30 -18.40 17.42
C THR A 284 13.35 -19.54 16.39
N GLY A 285 14.33 -19.51 15.47
CA GLY A 285 14.48 -20.52 14.42
C GLY A 285 13.86 -20.17 13.06
N CYS A 286 13.33 -18.96 12.86
CA CYS A 286 12.88 -18.51 11.54
C CYS A 286 14.03 -18.49 10.53
N ARG A 287 13.75 -18.97 9.31
CA ARG A 287 14.68 -18.87 8.18
C ARG A 287 14.93 -17.41 7.81
N GLN A 288 16.11 -17.11 7.30
CA GLN A 288 16.56 -15.75 6.94
C GLN A 288 15.53 -14.99 6.06
N ARG A 289 14.91 -15.66 5.09
CA ARG A 289 13.89 -15.04 4.21
C ARG A 289 12.63 -14.61 4.98
N VAL A 290 12.15 -15.43 5.91
CA VAL A 290 10.99 -15.11 6.76
C VAL A 290 11.32 -13.92 7.65
N ARG A 291 12.54 -13.86 8.17
CA ARG A 291 13.04 -12.73 8.95
C ARG A 291 13.07 -11.45 8.14
N THR A 292 13.58 -11.48 6.90
CA THR A 292 13.61 -10.30 6.00
C THR A 292 12.20 -9.77 5.70
N LEU A 293 11.24 -10.66 5.42
CA LEU A 293 9.84 -10.28 5.19
C LEU A 293 9.21 -9.69 6.45
N TYR A 294 9.50 -10.26 7.61
CA TYR A 294 9.03 -9.75 8.89
C TYR A 294 9.61 -8.36 9.20
N ASP A 295 10.93 -8.19 9.05
CA ASP A 295 11.62 -6.92 9.28
C ASP A 295 11.13 -5.80 8.33
N SER A 296 10.54 -6.17 7.18
CA SER A 296 9.92 -5.24 6.23
C SER A 296 8.45 -4.94 6.51
N SER A 297 7.83 -5.68 7.43
CA SER A 297 6.41 -5.51 7.74
C SER A 297 6.15 -4.26 8.58
N PHE A 298 4.95 -3.69 8.43
CA PHE A 298 4.53 -2.57 9.27
C PHE A 298 4.52 -2.93 10.76
N ALA A 299 4.18 -4.17 11.10
CA ALA A 299 4.16 -4.64 12.49
C ALA A 299 5.53 -4.56 13.19
N TYR A 300 6.63 -4.60 12.42
CA TYR A 300 7.98 -4.42 12.93
C TYR A 300 8.49 -2.98 12.78
N ILE A 301 8.34 -2.39 11.60
CA ILE A 301 8.84 -1.04 11.29
C ILE A 301 8.11 0.02 12.11
N GLY A 302 6.78 -0.11 12.27
CA GLY A 302 5.94 0.85 12.99
C GLY A 302 6.38 1.07 14.44
N PRO A 303 6.44 0.01 15.28
CA PRO A 303 6.92 0.11 16.63
C PRO A 303 8.35 0.66 16.75
N ASN A 304 9.27 0.23 15.87
CA ASN A 304 10.64 0.73 15.88
C ASN A 304 10.69 2.25 15.64
N LEU A 305 10.01 2.73 14.60
CA LEU A 305 9.95 4.17 14.28
C LEU A 305 9.18 4.97 15.33
N TRP A 306 8.13 4.40 15.92
CA TRP A 306 7.40 5.05 17.01
C TRP A 306 8.26 5.24 18.26
N ASN A 307 9.05 4.23 18.59
CA ASN A 307 9.88 4.22 19.80
C ASN A 307 11.05 5.19 19.75
N VAL A 308 11.46 5.71 18.59
CA VAL A 308 12.48 6.76 18.51
C VAL A 308 11.94 8.16 18.80
N LEU A 309 10.62 8.33 18.90
CA LEU A 309 10.01 9.62 19.14
C LEU A 309 10.26 10.12 20.57
N PRO A 310 10.59 11.42 20.74
CA PRO A 310 10.65 12.03 22.05
C PRO A 310 9.30 12.01 22.77
N LYS A 311 9.30 11.91 24.10
CA LYS A 311 8.10 11.93 24.95
C LYS A 311 7.15 13.10 24.60
N ARG A 312 7.69 14.29 24.36
CA ARG A 312 6.91 15.48 24.01
C ARG A 312 6.07 15.33 22.74
N ILE A 313 6.45 14.41 21.83
CA ILE A 313 5.75 14.17 20.56
C ILE A 313 4.78 12.99 20.70
N ASN A 314 5.21 11.87 21.26
CA ASN A 314 4.41 10.66 21.31
C ASN A 314 3.21 10.75 22.28
N LEU A 315 3.14 11.76 23.13
CA LEU A 315 2.01 12.04 24.02
C LEU A 315 0.98 13.02 23.42
N ILE A 316 1.20 13.53 22.20
CA ILE A 316 0.24 14.46 21.60
C ILE A 316 -1.00 13.71 21.12
N GLY A 317 -2.15 13.98 21.73
CA GLY A 317 -3.43 13.37 21.36
C GLY A 317 -4.15 14.06 20.20
N ASP A 318 -3.84 15.33 19.88
CA ASP A 318 -4.42 16.01 18.72
C ASP A 318 -3.66 15.68 17.43
N GLN A 319 -4.38 15.23 16.41
CA GLN A 319 -3.78 14.77 15.15
C GLN A 319 -3.07 15.87 14.38
N HIS A 320 -3.63 17.06 14.34
CA HIS A 320 -3.05 18.16 13.55
C HIS A 320 -1.77 18.65 14.21
N LYS A 321 -1.80 18.84 15.52
CA LYS A 321 -0.64 19.22 16.34
C LYS A 321 0.46 18.16 16.25
N PHE A 322 0.09 16.86 16.35
CA PHE A 322 1.03 15.76 16.20
C PHE A 322 1.74 15.79 14.85
N LYS A 323 1.01 15.90 13.75
CA LYS A 323 1.58 15.97 12.40
C LYS A 323 2.53 17.16 12.22
N GLY A 324 2.18 18.31 12.82
CA GLY A 324 3.00 19.52 12.80
C GLY A 324 4.32 19.32 13.56
N GLU A 325 4.25 18.88 14.80
CA GLU A 325 5.43 18.65 15.64
C GLU A 325 6.32 17.51 15.11
N LEU A 326 5.72 16.45 14.62
CA LEU A 326 6.46 15.38 13.93
C LEU A 326 7.21 15.90 12.70
N THR A 327 6.56 16.76 11.89
CA THR A 327 7.21 17.34 10.71
C THR A 327 8.41 18.20 11.10
N LYS A 328 8.25 19.06 12.11
CA LYS A 328 9.36 19.89 12.64
C LYS A 328 10.50 19.01 13.16
N PHE A 329 10.17 17.96 13.91
CA PHE A 329 11.15 17.01 14.44
C PHE A 329 11.94 16.33 13.33
N VAL A 330 11.26 15.76 12.32
CA VAL A 330 11.92 15.07 11.22
C VAL A 330 12.79 16.03 10.40
N LEU A 331 12.34 17.26 10.15
CA LEU A 331 13.12 18.28 9.44
C LEU A 331 14.31 18.82 10.26
N SER A 332 14.25 18.76 11.59
CA SER A 332 15.38 19.17 12.45
C SER A 332 16.53 18.17 12.45
N LEU A 333 16.26 16.93 12.04
CA LEU A 333 17.29 15.90 11.94
C LEU A 333 17.93 15.96 10.55
N PRO A 334 19.24 16.16 10.44
CA PRO A 334 19.91 16.24 9.15
C PRO A 334 19.74 14.93 8.38
N ASP A 335 19.35 15.02 7.11
CA ASP A 335 19.53 13.92 6.19
C ASP A 335 21.03 13.69 6.04
N LYS A 336 21.50 12.49 6.36
CA LYS A 336 22.93 12.19 6.25
C LYS A 336 23.31 12.12 4.79
N PRO A 337 24.32 12.88 4.34
CA PRO A 337 24.82 12.74 2.99
C PRO A 337 25.38 11.32 2.80
N PRO A 338 25.20 10.73 1.64
CA PRO A 338 25.76 9.44 1.33
C PRO A 338 27.30 9.54 1.29
N VAL A 339 27.97 8.50 1.76
CA VAL A 339 29.42 8.35 1.50
C VAL A 339 29.56 7.98 0.01
N HIS A 340 30.36 8.75 -0.75
CA HIS A 340 30.56 8.57 -2.19
C HIS A 340 29.28 8.60 -3.05
N GLY A 341 28.33 9.46 -2.73
CA GLY A 341 27.13 9.64 -3.53
C GLY A 341 26.00 8.63 -3.26
N TYR A 342 26.16 7.72 -2.31
CA TYR A 342 25.15 6.72 -1.95
C TYR A 342 24.43 7.05 -0.66
N VAL A 343 23.12 6.92 -0.67
CA VAL A 343 22.31 6.76 0.53
C VAL A 343 22.33 5.26 0.87
N ARG A 344 22.96 4.88 1.96
CA ARG A 344 22.70 3.56 2.52
C ARG A 344 21.38 3.61 3.25
N ALA A 345 20.50 2.60 3.03
CA ALA A 345 19.19 2.50 3.64
C ALA A 345 19.22 2.78 5.15
N ASN A 346 20.17 2.18 5.84
CA ASN A 346 20.31 2.28 7.29
C ASN A 346 20.91 3.60 7.77
N ASN A 347 21.58 4.38 6.92
CA ASN A 347 22.26 5.61 7.32
C ASN A 347 21.34 6.83 7.35
N ASN A 348 20.16 6.76 6.77
CA ASN A 348 19.21 7.88 6.69
C ASN A 348 17.88 7.60 7.40
N SER A 349 17.66 6.39 7.89
CA SER A 349 16.50 6.04 8.71
C SER A 349 16.49 6.83 10.02
N LEU A 350 15.29 7.21 10.46
CA LEU A 350 15.12 7.86 11.77
C LEU A 350 15.61 6.98 12.91
N VAL A 351 15.49 5.66 12.80
CA VAL A 351 16.01 4.71 13.79
C VAL A 351 17.53 4.83 13.94
N GLU A 352 18.25 4.95 12.84
CA GLU A 352 19.72 5.07 12.85
C GLU A 352 20.23 6.44 13.33
N VAL A 353 19.45 7.49 13.07
CA VAL A 353 19.86 8.87 13.36
C VAL A 353 19.54 9.27 14.79
N VAL A 354 18.44 8.80 15.33
CA VAL A 354 17.97 9.22 16.68
C VAL A 354 18.54 8.32 17.78
N VAL A 355 18.78 7.05 17.50
CA VAL A 355 19.46 6.14 18.44
C VAL A 355 20.96 6.24 18.20
N PRO A 356 21.74 6.85 19.11
CA PRO A 356 23.19 6.82 18.99
C PRO A 356 23.65 5.36 19.04
N PRO A 357 24.64 4.97 18.26
CA PRO A 357 25.26 3.66 18.40
C PRO A 357 25.73 3.51 19.86
N HIS A 358 25.36 2.41 20.48
CA HIS A 358 25.80 2.02 21.82
C HIS A 358 27.28 1.76 21.85
#